data_cba234766f904a790033218751cdcb35
#
_entry.id   cba234766f904a790033218751cdcb35
#
_cell.length_a   1.000
_cell.length_b   1.000
_cell.length_c   1.000
_cell.angle_alpha   90.00
_cell.angle_beta   90.00
_cell.angle_gamma   90.00
#
_symmetry.space_group_name_H-M   'P 1'
#
loop_
_entity.id
_entity.type
_entity.pdbx_description
1 polymer ?
#
loop_
_entity_poly.entity_id
_entity_poly.type
_entity_poly.pdbx_seq_one_letter_code
_entity_poly.pdbx_strand_id
1 'polypeptide(L)'
;MLRISEHWEGTDLGRQRQGNEDNLFVQVPLFVVADGMGGAQAGEVASEMAVRSFGSGLPDGSPAEGLVKIVEDANRAIHDRSRSDEKTRGMGTTVTAAYVGESEVTVAHVGDSRAYLLRDGDLIRLTRDHSLVGELVARGKLTEEQAEMHPQRSVITRALGSEPDVEVDVHVFQARGGDLFMLNSDGLTSMVPEARVKPIIEGAGSLEDAGRELIAAANEAGGRDNITVILFRVDDVGAPDGEAESVPGETIEYDTYEGSAPVAGDATEAAYRRTGTMALPAVKPRAEPIEEPPVRTAPPPPRRRRRRIPAAAIAVVAILAIILAGLWTASRAVYFVGVDSKSGIVTVYQGLPYDLPLGISLYASDYRSGVRIEQVPAARRSTFTDHKLRSRDDAKNLVIELERGRVQ
;
A
#
# COMPACT_ATOMS: atom_id res chain seq x y z
N MET A 1 18.47 10.95 12.26
CA MET A 1 17.40 11.94 12.16
C MET A 1 16.71 11.75 10.83
N LEU A 2 15.40 11.65 10.79
CA LEU A 2 14.66 11.53 9.54
C LEU A 2 14.49 12.89 8.87
N ARG A 3 14.49 12.90 7.55
CA ARG A 3 14.15 14.05 6.72
C ARG A 3 13.25 13.59 5.58
N ILE A 4 12.28 14.40 5.22
CA ILE A 4 11.48 14.18 4.01
C ILE A 4 12.35 14.54 2.81
N SER A 5 12.64 13.55 1.97
CA SER A 5 13.47 13.72 0.76
C SER A 5 12.65 14.08 -0.45
N GLU A 6 11.41 13.59 -0.50
CA GLU A 6 10.49 13.82 -1.60
C GLU A 6 9.06 13.70 -1.09
N HIS A 7 8.14 14.52 -1.59
CA HIS A 7 6.71 14.35 -1.40
C HIS A 7 5.94 14.79 -2.65
N TRP A 8 4.73 14.29 -2.77
CA TRP A 8 3.76 14.68 -3.78
C TRP A 8 2.35 14.55 -3.22
N GLU A 9 1.48 15.44 -3.62
CA GLU A 9 0.06 15.44 -3.28
C GLU A 9 -0.80 15.71 -4.50
N GLY A 10 -2.00 15.15 -4.51
CA GLY A 10 -2.97 15.39 -5.56
C GLY A 10 -4.37 14.97 -5.15
N THR A 11 -5.35 15.69 -5.69
CA THR A 11 -6.77 15.38 -5.56
C THR A 11 -7.44 15.45 -6.92
N ASP A 12 -8.46 14.65 -7.13
CA ASP A 12 -9.25 14.58 -8.38
C ASP A 12 -10.73 14.39 -8.04
N LEU A 13 -11.58 15.05 -8.80
CA LEU A 13 -13.04 15.00 -8.63
C LEU A 13 -13.62 13.58 -8.80
N GLY A 14 -12.92 12.71 -9.51
CA GLY A 14 -13.46 11.45 -9.99
C GLY A 14 -14.30 11.62 -11.25
N ARG A 15 -15.13 10.61 -11.57
CA ARG A 15 -15.96 10.61 -12.77
C ARG A 15 -17.46 10.76 -12.49
N GLN A 16 -17.87 10.61 -11.25
CA GLN A 16 -19.30 10.56 -10.90
C GLN A 16 -19.74 11.67 -9.93
N ARG A 17 -18.82 12.35 -9.26
CA ARG A 17 -19.09 13.47 -8.36
C ARG A 17 -19.17 14.77 -9.14
N GLN A 18 -19.93 15.77 -8.60
CA GLN A 18 -20.05 17.12 -9.17
C GLN A 18 -19.23 18.15 -8.39
N GLY A 19 -18.81 17.84 -7.18
CA GLY A 19 -17.98 18.65 -6.30
C GLY A 19 -16.90 17.79 -5.65
N ASN A 20 -15.80 18.40 -5.29
CA ASN A 20 -14.76 17.74 -4.52
C ASN A 20 -14.97 18.06 -3.04
N GLU A 21 -15.34 17.04 -2.26
CA GLU A 21 -15.52 17.15 -0.81
C GLU A 21 -14.28 16.68 -0.04
N ASP A 22 -13.26 16.14 -0.74
CA ASP A 22 -11.96 15.85 -0.17
C ASP A 22 -11.15 17.15 0.00
N ASN A 23 -10.34 17.19 1.05
CA ASN A 23 -9.34 18.21 1.27
C ASN A 23 -8.02 17.60 1.76
N LEU A 24 -6.92 18.29 1.48
CA LEU A 24 -5.60 17.90 1.95
C LEU A 24 -4.84 19.11 2.51
N PHE A 25 -3.86 18.82 3.36
CA PHE A 25 -2.93 19.82 3.86
C PHE A 25 -1.52 19.22 3.92
N VAL A 26 -0.57 19.95 3.32
CA VAL A 26 0.85 19.58 3.34
C VAL A 26 1.66 20.78 3.78
N GLN A 27 2.28 20.66 4.93
CA GLN A 27 3.28 21.59 5.45
C GLN A 27 4.34 20.76 6.17
N VAL A 28 5.40 20.40 5.46
CA VAL A 28 6.48 19.58 6.00
C VAL A 28 6.88 20.06 7.40
N PRO A 29 6.86 19.18 8.42
CA PRO A 29 6.78 17.70 8.35
C PRO A 29 5.37 17.10 8.54
N LEU A 30 4.30 17.82 8.29
CA LEU A 30 2.91 17.44 8.53
C LEU A 30 2.15 17.24 7.22
N PHE A 31 1.38 16.13 7.13
CA PHE A 31 0.58 15.72 5.99
C PHE A 31 -0.80 15.30 6.46
N VAL A 32 -1.86 15.77 5.81
CA VAL A 32 -3.25 15.50 6.22
C VAL A 32 -4.14 15.26 5.01
N VAL A 33 -4.98 14.25 5.08
CA VAL A 33 -6.10 14.00 4.16
C VAL A 33 -7.39 14.01 4.97
N ALA A 34 -8.43 14.65 4.43
CA ALA A 34 -9.77 14.70 4.99
C ALA A 34 -10.79 14.46 3.87
N ASP A 35 -11.65 13.45 4.05
CA ASP A 35 -12.73 13.07 3.12
C ASP A 35 -14.04 13.56 3.70
N GLY A 36 -14.65 14.52 3.01
CA GLY A 36 -15.84 15.20 3.46
C GLY A 36 -17.12 14.42 3.13
N MET A 37 -18.03 14.33 4.09
CA MET A 37 -19.31 13.70 3.91
C MET A 37 -20.47 14.60 4.36
N GLY A 38 -21.57 14.57 3.61
CA GLY A 38 -22.76 15.36 3.90
C GLY A 38 -23.62 15.60 2.67
N GLY A 39 -24.78 16.27 2.81
CA GLY A 39 -25.60 16.69 1.66
C GLY A 39 -25.00 17.93 1.01
N ALA A 40 -25.00 18.01 -0.31
CA ALA A 40 -24.78 19.19 -1.18
C ALA A 40 -23.71 20.18 -0.76
N GLN A 41 -22.54 20.17 -0.61
CA GLN A 41 -21.46 21.09 -0.16
C GLN A 41 -21.15 21.07 1.35
N ALA A 42 -21.89 20.32 2.15
CA ALA A 42 -21.64 20.26 3.58
C ALA A 42 -20.35 19.48 3.90
N GLY A 43 -20.02 18.45 3.11
CA GLY A 43 -18.80 17.66 3.23
C GLY A 43 -17.56 18.50 2.97
N GLU A 44 -17.55 19.31 1.90
CA GLU A 44 -16.46 20.24 1.56
C GLU A 44 -16.12 21.19 2.72
N VAL A 45 -17.18 21.77 3.34
CA VAL A 45 -16.98 22.67 4.49
C VAL A 45 -16.35 21.92 5.68
N ALA A 46 -16.78 20.67 5.93
CA ALA A 46 -16.26 19.91 7.05
C ALA A 46 -14.78 19.51 6.83
N SER A 47 -14.42 19.02 5.64
CA SER A 47 -13.05 18.64 5.31
C SER A 47 -12.12 19.87 5.29
N GLU A 48 -12.59 21.01 4.75
CA GLU A 48 -11.83 22.28 4.79
C GLU A 48 -11.57 22.73 6.24
N MET A 49 -12.59 22.69 7.11
CA MET A 49 -12.43 23.03 8.53
C MET A 49 -11.42 22.10 9.21
N ALA A 50 -11.47 20.81 8.90
CA ALA A 50 -10.56 19.84 9.48
C ALA A 50 -9.10 20.11 9.09
N VAL A 51 -8.79 20.26 7.79
CA VAL A 51 -7.41 20.50 7.34
C VAL A 51 -6.88 21.87 7.78
N ARG A 52 -7.71 22.90 7.83
CA ARG A 52 -7.33 24.23 8.34
C ARG A 52 -6.91 24.23 9.81
N SER A 53 -7.42 23.31 10.61
CA SER A 53 -7.05 23.19 12.03
C SER A 53 -5.57 22.85 12.23
N PHE A 54 -4.92 22.27 11.22
CA PHE A 54 -3.49 21.96 11.23
C PHE A 54 -2.59 23.14 10.80
N GLY A 55 -3.16 24.22 10.28
CA GLY A 55 -2.41 25.36 9.72
C GLY A 55 -1.51 26.09 10.72
N SER A 56 -1.74 25.97 12.03
CA SER A 56 -0.86 26.53 13.07
C SER A 56 0.30 25.61 13.46
N GLY A 57 0.42 24.45 12.82
CA GLY A 57 1.36 23.40 13.21
C GLY A 57 0.96 22.69 14.50
N LEU A 58 1.83 21.81 14.98
CA LEU A 58 1.60 21.10 16.24
C LEU A 58 1.86 22.02 17.44
N PRO A 59 1.01 21.94 18.50
CA PRO A 59 1.29 22.62 19.77
C PRO A 59 2.52 22.00 20.45
N ASP A 60 3.10 22.76 21.40
CA ASP A 60 4.20 22.26 22.23
C ASP A 60 3.81 20.97 22.94
N GLY A 61 4.69 19.99 22.95
CA GLY A 61 4.47 18.68 23.58
C GLY A 61 4.85 17.52 22.65
N SER A 62 4.31 16.33 22.93
CA SER A 62 4.52 15.18 22.06
C SER A 62 3.69 15.31 20.78
N PRO A 63 4.21 14.89 19.61
CA PRO A 63 3.46 14.91 18.36
C PRO A 63 2.11 14.16 18.48
N ALA A 64 2.07 13.07 19.21
CA ALA A 64 0.85 12.29 19.43
C ALA A 64 -0.24 13.09 20.15
N GLU A 65 0.10 13.75 21.25
CA GLU A 65 -0.85 14.60 22.01
C GLU A 65 -1.26 15.83 21.18
N GLY A 66 -0.30 16.41 20.44
CA GLY A 66 -0.56 17.55 19.57
C GLY A 66 -1.58 17.23 18.47
N LEU A 67 -1.40 16.10 17.78
CA LEU A 67 -2.33 15.63 16.73
C LEU A 67 -3.72 15.33 17.31
N VAL A 68 -3.80 14.61 18.45
CA VAL A 68 -5.08 14.33 19.12
C VAL A 68 -5.82 15.62 19.41
N LYS A 69 -5.13 16.60 20.03
CA LYS A 69 -5.74 17.87 20.41
C LYS A 69 -6.29 18.63 19.19
N ILE A 70 -5.54 18.69 18.10
CA ILE A 70 -5.98 19.36 16.87
C ILE A 70 -7.24 18.69 16.31
N VAL A 71 -7.25 17.35 16.24
CA VAL A 71 -8.38 16.59 15.71
C VAL A 71 -9.62 16.73 16.59
N GLU A 72 -9.47 16.68 17.92
CA GLU A 72 -10.59 16.90 18.86
C GLU A 72 -11.14 18.33 18.77
N ASP A 73 -10.25 19.34 18.68
CA ASP A 73 -10.67 20.75 18.53
C ASP A 73 -11.40 20.95 17.19
N ALA A 74 -10.89 20.36 16.10
CA ALA A 74 -11.55 20.34 14.79
C ALA A 74 -12.92 19.66 14.87
N ASN A 75 -13.03 18.50 15.53
CA ASN A 75 -14.28 17.80 15.71
C ASN A 75 -15.33 18.68 16.39
N ARG A 76 -14.99 19.34 17.50
CA ARG A 76 -15.89 20.25 18.21
C ARG A 76 -16.35 21.39 17.32
N ALA A 77 -15.43 22.01 16.59
CA ALA A 77 -15.77 23.13 15.70
C ALA A 77 -16.72 22.70 14.57
N ILE A 78 -16.48 21.53 13.94
CA ILE A 78 -17.34 20.97 12.90
C ILE A 78 -18.69 20.57 13.47
N HIS A 79 -18.75 19.93 14.62
CA HIS A 79 -19.97 19.53 15.29
C HIS A 79 -20.86 20.75 15.61
N ASP A 80 -20.28 21.81 16.21
CA ASP A 80 -20.98 23.03 16.55
C ASP A 80 -21.52 23.74 15.29
N ARG A 81 -20.72 23.79 14.22
CA ARG A 81 -21.13 24.37 12.94
C ARG A 81 -22.27 23.57 12.30
N SER A 82 -22.16 22.24 12.32
CA SER A 82 -23.20 21.31 11.82
C SER A 82 -24.56 21.54 12.49
N ARG A 83 -24.59 21.99 13.73
CA ARG A 83 -25.81 22.24 14.49
C ARG A 83 -26.35 23.66 14.38
N SER A 84 -25.49 24.61 14.12
CA SER A 84 -25.82 26.06 14.10
C SER A 84 -26.38 26.52 12.77
N ASP A 85 -26.09 25.85 11.66
CA ASP A 85 -26.49 26.23 10.31
C ASP A 85 -27.19 25.07 9.59
N GLU A 86 -28.39 25.35 9.09
CA GLU A 86 -29.19 24.34 8.39
C GLU A 86 -28.52 23.83 7.10
N LYS A 87 -27.71 24.65 6.45
CA LYS A 87 -26.97 24.30 5.22
C LYS A 87 -25.84 23.31 5.48
N THR A 88 -25.29 23.31 6.67
CA THR A 88 -24.20 22.43 7.09
C THR A 88 -24.67 21.32 8.03
N ARG A 89 -25.98 21.16 8.19
CA ARG A 89 -26.55 20.13 9.07
C ARG A 89 -26.13 18.73 8.65
N GLY A 90 -25.52 17.99 9.59
CA GLY A 90 -25.10 16.62 9.36
C GLY A 90 -23.82 16.49 8.53
N MET A 91 -23.06 17.59 8.36
CA MET A 91 -21.73 17.53 7.79
C MET A 91 -20.78 16.76 8.70
N GLY A 92 -19.85 16.09 8.12
CA GLY A 92 -18.78 15.39 8.81
C GLY A 92 -17.60 15.18 7.86
N THR A 93 -16.49 14.69 8.39
CA THR A 93 -15.32 14.36 7.59
C THR A 93 -14.47 13.30 8.27
N THR A 94 -13.70 12.57 7.49
CA THR A 94 -12.58 11.77 8.00
C THR A 94 -11.39 12.70 8.29
N VAL A 95 -10.40 12.20 9.00
CA VAL A 95 -9.05 12.78 9.10
C VAL A 95 -8.02 11.67 9.20
N THR A 96 -7.02 11.71 8.33
CA THR A 96 -5.81 10.89 8.45
C THR A 96 -4.61 11.84 8.33
N ALA A 97 -3.90 12.02 9.44
CA ALA A 97 -2.76 12.94 9.55
C ALA A 97 -1.49 12.17 9.88
N ALA A 98 -0.36 12.55 9.27
CA ALA A 98 0.95 12.01 9.56
C ALA A 98 1.94 13.14 9.86
N TYR A 99 2.69 13.00 10.96
CA TYR A 99 3.77 13.91 11.35
C TYR A 99 5.09 13.15 11.39
N VAL A 100 6.10 13.65 10.67
CA VAL A 100 7.43 13.06 10.63
C VAL A 100 8.30 13.70 11.71
N GLY A 101 8.64 12.91 12.73
CA GLY A 101 9.56 13.27 13.79
C GLY A 101 11.03 12.92 13.48
N GLU A 102 11.90 12.95 14.49
CA GLU A 102 13.33 12.68 14.30
C GLU A 102 13.66 11.23 13.92
N SER A 103 12.91 10.27 14.44
CA SER A 103 13.11 8.82 14.21
C SER A 103 11.80 8.05 14.01
N GLU A 104 10.69 8.76 14.00
CA GLU A 104 9.36 8.15 13.99
C GLU A 104 8.37 8.97 13.15
N VAL A 105 7.31 8.31 12.69
CA VAL A 105 6.16 8.95 12.07
C VAL A 105 4.95 8.68 12.96
N THR A 106 4.31 9.77 13.41
CA THR A 106 3.08 9.70 14.20
C THR A 106 1.90 9.86 13.27
N VAL A 107 0.96 8.91 13.31
CA VAL A 107 -0.27 8.91 12.51
C VAL A 107 -1.46 9.07 13.45
N ALA A 108 -2.29 10.08 13.23
CA ALA A 108 -3.61 10.25 13.85
C ALA A 108 -4.70 9.98 12.84
N HIS A 109 -5.77 9.27 13.25
CA HIS A 109 -6.76 8.78 12.31
C HIS A 109 -8.17 8.73 12.89
N VAL A 110 -9.14 9.20 12.10
CA VAL A 110 -10.58 9.03 12.29
C VAL A 110 -11.23 8.85 10.92
N GLY A 111 -11.97 7.76 10.71
CA GLY A 111 -12.72 7.50 9.47
C GLY A 111 -12.24 6.25 8.74
N ASP A 112 -12.35 6.25 7.41
CA ASP A 112 -11.96 5.17 6.50
C ASP A 112 -10.97 5.63 5.40
N SER A 113 -10.52 6.87 5.44
CA SER A 113 -9.29 7.29 4.75
C SER A 113 -8.10 6.52 5.35
N ARG A 114 -7.09 6.22 4.57
CA ARG A 114 -6.06 5.26 4.98
C ARG A 114 -4.65 5.83 4.95
N ALA A 115 -3.79 5.29 5.81
CA ALA A 115 -2.34 5.48 5.75
C ALA A 115 -1.64 4.14 5.52
N TYR A 116 -0.60 4.17 4.69
CA TYR A 116 0.23 3.01 4.34
C TYR A 116 1.71 3.32 4.47
N LEU A 117 2.49 2.28 4.70
CA LEU A 117 3.95 2.27 4.66
C LEU A 117 4.40 1.26 3.60
N LEU A 118 5.15 1.71 2.60
CA LEU A 118 5.90 0.84 1.70
C LEU A 118 7.34 0.73 2.20
N ARG A 119 7.71 -0.47 2.62
CA ARG A 119 9.02 -0.80 3.19
C ARG A 119 9.49 -2.18 2.72
N ASP A 120 10.71 -2.29 2.24
CA ASP A 120 11.32 -3.55 1.76
C ASP A 120 10.47 -4.30 0.73
N GLY A 121 9.72 -3.56 -0.10
CA GLY A 121 8.80 -4.13 -1.07
C GLY A 121 7.50 -4.68 -0.46
N ASP A 122 7.12 -4.31 0.75
CA ASP A 122 5.84 -4.63 1.35
C ASP A 122 5.02 -3.36 1.60
N LEU A 123 3.78 -3.35 1.12
CA LEU A 123 2.80 -2.31 1.42
C LEU A 123 2.02 -2.72 2.67
N ILE A 124 2.14 -1.92 3.72
CA ILE A 124 1.58 -2.19 5.05
C ILE A 124 0.55 -1.13 5.36
N ARG A 125 -0.69 -1.52 5.64
CA ARG A 125 -1.72 -0.59 6.11
C ARG A 125 -1.45 -0.22 7.57
N LEU A 126 -1.34 1.07 7.85
CA LEU A 126 -1.05 1.60 9.18
C LEU A 126 -2.32 1.93 9.98
N THR A 127 -3.41 2.26 9.29
CA THR A 127 -4.69 2.63 9.89
C THR A 127 -5.70 1.49 9.75
N ARG A 128 -6.71 1.53 10.61
CA ARG A 128 -7.86 0.63 10.55
C ARG A 128 -9.10 1.44 10.30
N ASP A 129 -9.88 1.04 9.29
CA ASP A 129 -11.09 1.75 8.93
C ASP A 129 -12.10 1.78 10.08
N HIS A 130 -12.62 2.95 10.41
CA HIS A 130 -13.77 3.13 11.29
C HIS A 130 -15.05 2.97 10.48
N SER A 131 -15.27 1.77 9.99
CA SER A 131 -16.43 1.38 9.20
C SER A 131 -17.09 0.15 9.80
N LEU A 132 -18.36 -0.08 9.44
CA LEU A 132 -19.10 -1.26 9.87
C LEU A 132 -18.33 -2.56 9.53
N VAL A 133 -17.77 -2.64 8.33
CA VAL A 133 -17.02 -3.83 7.90
C VAL A 133 -15.67 -3.93 8.63
N GLY A 134 -14.99 -2.81 8.88
CA GLY A 134 -13.77 -2.78 9.69
C GLY A 134 -13.98 -3.31 11.10
N GLU A 135 -15.13 -2.98 11.72
CA GLU A 135 -15.49 -3.55 13.02
C GLU A 135 -15.79 -5.06 12.95
N LEU A 136 -16.42 -5.52 11.86
CA LEU A 136 -16.72 -6.95 11.68
C LEU A 136 -15.45 -7.76 11.46
N VAL A 137 -14.48 -7.23 10.71
CA VAL A 137 -13.14 -7.83 10.54
C VAL A 137 -12.44 -7.92 11.90
N ALA A 138 -12.42 -6.85 12.66
CA ALA A 138 -11.80 -6.84 13.99
C ALA A 138 -12.37 -7.84 14.98
N ARG A 139 -13.66 -8.12 14.85
CA ARG A 139 -14.36 -9.12 15.66
C ARG A 139 -14.23 -10.54 15.07
N GLY A 140 -13.44 -10.73 13.99
CA GLY A 140 -13.27 -12.00 13.29
C GLY A 140 -14.53 -12.54 12.61
N LYS A 141 -15.49 -11.66 12.31
CA LYS A 141 -16.76 -12.03 11.63
C LYS A 141 -16.67 -11.96 10.12
N LEU A 142 -15.71 -11.22 9.58
CA LEU A 142 -15.37 -11.13 8.17
C LEU A 142 -13.86 -11.25 8.01
N THR A 143 -13.41 -11.74 6.85
CA THR A 143 -12.03 -11.55 6.38
C THR A 143 -11.90 -10.20 5.69
N GLU A 144 -10.67 -9.69 5.48
CA GLU A 144 -10.41 -8.45 4.73
C GLU A 144 -11.03 -8.53 3.33
N GLU A 145 -10.84 -9.66 2.62
CA GLU A 145 -11.39 -9.86 1.27
C GLU A 145 -12.94 -9.85 1.25
N GLN A 146 -13.56 -10.37 2.31
CA GLN A 146 -15.02 -10.31 2.45
C GLN A 146 -15.52 -8.90 2.73
N ALA A 147 -14.74 -8.12 3.49
CA ALA A 147 -15.07 -6.72 3.80
C ALA A 147 -15.00 -5.85 2.54
N GLU A 148 -14.00 -6.02 1.67
CA GLU A 148 -13.86 -5.27 0.41
C GLU A 148 -15.06 -5.45 -0.53
N MET A 149 -15.69 -6.64 -0.53
CA MET A 149 -16.84 -6.96 -1.37
C MET A 149 -18.19 -6.76 -0.67
N HIS A 150 -18.20 -6.31 0.59
CA HIS A 150 -19.41 -6.22 1.37
C HIS A 150 -20.32 -5.06 0.90
N PRO A 151 -21.65 -5.24 0.79
CA PRO A 151 -22.57 -4.18 0.36
C PRO A 151 -22.55 -2.92 1.23
N GLN A 152 -22.18 -3.04 2.49
CA GLN A 152 -22.13 -1.95 3.47
C GLN A 152 -20.70 -1.51 3.79
N ARG A 153 -19.74 -1.70 2.87
CA ARG A 153 -18.33 -1.34 3.10
C ARG A 153 -18.11 0.16 3.34
N SER A 154 -18.94 1.02 2.72
CA SER A 154 -18.85 2.47 2.85
C SER A 154 -19.69 3.04 4.02
N VAL A 155 -20.11 2.20 4.98
CA VAL A 155 -20.80 2.68 6.17
C VAL A 155 -19.78 3.03 7.24
N ILE A 156 -19.51 4.33 7.37
CA ILE A 156 -18.58 4.88 8.37
C ILE A 156 -19.26 4.85 9.75
N THR A 157 -18.52 4.40 10.77
CA THR A 157 -18.99 4.32 12.16
C THR A 157 -18.39 5.39 13.07
N ARG A 158 -17.32 6.09 12.60
CA ARG A 158 -16.68 7.17 13.34
C ARG A 158 -16.14 8.22 12.36
N ALA A 159 -16.55 9.49 12.53
CA ALA A 159 -16.13 10.63 11.75
C ALA A 159 -16.20 11.91 12.55
N LEU A 160 -15.47 12.93 12.19
CA LEU A 160 -15.53 14.26 12.79
C LEU A 160 -16.87 14.91 12.51
N GLY A 161 -17.38 15.63 13.48
CA GLY A 161 -18.62 16.41 13.39
C GLY A 161 -19.90 15.61 13.70
N SER A 162 -19.84 14.28 13.71
CA SER A 162 -21.01 13.42 13.98
C SER A 162 -21.42 13.49 15.45
N GLU A 163 -20.47 13.45 16.36
CA GLU A 163 -20.66 13.47 17.82
C GLU A 163 -19.84 14.61 18.43
N PRO A 164 -20.21 15.12 19.63
CA PRO A 164 -19.48 16.22 20.28
C PRO A 164 -18.05 15.87 20.64
N ASP A 165 -17.80 14.62 20.97
CA ASP A 165 -16.48 14.07 21.28
C ASP A 165 -16.15 12.95 20.30
N VAL A 166 -14.87 12.81 19.93
CA VAL A 166 -14.39 11.77 19.02
C VAL A 166 -13.19 11.08 19.62
N GLU A 167 -13.15 9.75 19.51
CA GLU A 167 -11.98 8.96 19.84
C GLU A 167 -11.03 8.97 18.64
N VAL A 168 -9.81 9.46 18.83
CA VAL A 168 -8.77 9.54 17.79
C VAL A 168 -7.82 8.36 17.93
N ASP A 169 -7.70 7.54 16.90
CA ASP A 169 -6.67 6.50 16.87
C ASP A 169 -5.32 7.15 16.58
N VAL A 170 -4.34 6.93 17.47
CA VAL A 170 -2.97 7.45 17.29
C VAL A 170 -1.97 6.33 17.38
N HIS A 171 -1.06 6.29 16.40
CA HIS A 171 -0.01 5.31 16.31
C HIS A 171 1.33 5.98 16.01
N VAL A 172 2.37 5.57 16.72
CA VAL A 172 3.74 6.01 16.48
C VAL A 172 4.51 4.86 15.84
N PHE A 173 5.06 5.10 14.65
CA PHE A 173 5.81 4.10 13.90
C PHE A 173 7.28 4.49 13.85
N GLN A 174 8.16 3.58 14.25
CA GLN A 174 9.58 3.75 14.01
C GLN A 174 9.85 3.72 12.51
N ALA A 175 10.39 4.81 11.98
CA ALA A 175 10.69 4.96 10.56
C ALA A 175 12.20 4.92 10.32
N ARG A 176 12.58 4.67 9.08
CA ARG A 176 13.98 4.61 8.63
C ARG A 176 14.12 5.14 7.21
N GLY A 177 15.35 5.46 6.83
CA GLY A 177 15.65 5.93 5.48
C GLY A 177 15.17 4.96 4.40
N GLY A 178 14.54 5.48 3.36
CA GLY A 178 13.94 4.75 2.25
C GLY A 178 12.47 4.35 2.45
N ASP A 179 11.89 4.56 3.64
CA ASP A 179 10.46 4.35 3.86
C ASP A 179 9.64 5.33 3.02
N LEU A 180 8.59 4.82 2.38
CA LEU A 180 7.61 5.62 1.67
C LEU A 180 6.26 5.48 2.35
N PHE A 181 5.65 6.62 2.65
CA PHE A 181 4.31 6.69 3.23
C PHE A 181 3.31 7.18 2.20
N MET A 182 2.09 6.65 2.28
CA MET A 182 0.95 7.09 1.47
C MET A 182 -0.24 7.35 2.38
N LEU A 183 -0.88 8.52 2.22
CA LEU A 183 -2.20 8.82 2.77
C LEU A 183 -3.18 8.95 1.60
N ASN A 184 -4.39 8.43 1.76
CA ASN A 184 -5.40 8.55 0.72
C ASN A 184 -6.83 8.54 1.28
N SER A 185 -7.77 9.17 0.56
CA SER A 185 -9.20 8.99 0.78
C SER A 185 -9.69 7.63 0.27
N ASP A 186 -10.89 7.24 0.62
CA ASP A 186 -11.49 5.97 0.23
C ASP A 186 -11.71 5.85 -1.29
N GLY A 187 -11.79 7.00 -2.01
CA GLY A 187 -11.93 7.03 -3.45
C GLY A 187 -10.81 6.34 -4.22
N LEU A 188 -9.60 6.26 -3.65
CA LEU A 188 -8.54 5.44 -4.20
C LEU A 188 -8.81 3.95 -3.94
N THR A 189 -8.94 3.57 -2.68
CA THR A 189 -8.95 2.16 -2.26
C THR A 189 -10.28 1.45 -2.50
N SER A 190 -11.37 2.20 -2.69
CA SER A 190 -12.64 1.66 -3.16
C SER A 190 -12.62 1.26 -4.65
N MET A 191 -11.68 1.82 -5.43
CA MET A 191 -11.53 1.59 -6.88
C MET A 191 -10.32 0.74 -7.22
N VAL A 192 -9.20 0.91 -6.51
CA VAL A 192 -7.92 0.22 -6.77
C VAL A 192 -7.63 -0.74 -5.61
N PRO A 193 -7.69 -2.06 -5.83
CA PRO A 193 -7.32 -3.03 -4.80
C PRO A 193 -5.89 -2.83 -4.31
N GLU A 194 -5.62 -3.04 -3.03
CA GLU A 194 -4.29 -2.86 -2.42
C GLU A 194 -3.17 -3.62 -3.17
N ALA A 195 -3.48 -4.80 -3.69
CA ALA A 195 -2.54 -5.58 -4.50
C ALA A 195 -2.07 -4.86 -5.78
N ARG A 196 -2.81 -3.85 -6.27
CA ARG A 196 -2.42 -3.02 -7.43
C ARG A 196 -1.71 -1.74 -7.04
N VAL A 197 -1.89 -1.23 -5.83
CA VAL A 197 -1.27 0.02 -5.36
C VAL A 197 0.25 -0.09 -5.35
N LYS A 198 0.78 -1.16 -4.75
CA LYS A 198 2.23 -1.39 -4.66
C LYS A 198 2.91 -1.42 -6.05
N PRO A 199 2.47 -2.25 -7.04
CA PRO A 199 3.09 -2.26 -8.37
C PRO A 199 3.10 -0.91 -9.07
N ILE A 200 2.08 -0.07 -8.86
CA ILE A 200 2.03 1.28 -9.42
C ILE A 200 3.13 2.14 -8.79
N ILE A 201 3.26 2.14 -7.46
CA ILE A 201 4.28 2.94 -6.77
C ILE A 201 5.69 2.48 -7.15
N GLU A 202 5.96 1.18 -7.17
CA GLU A 202 7.27 0.62 -7.49
C GLU A 202 7.65 0.76 -8.98
N GLY A 203 6.67 0.80 -9.88
CA GLY A 203 6.88 0.95 -11.32
C GLY A 203 7.11 2.38 -11.78
N ALA A 204 6.75 3.36 -10.97
CA ALA A 204 6.84 4.77 -11.31
C ALA A 204 8.27 5.32 -11.23
N GLY A 205 8.58 6.32 -12.06
CA GLY A 205 9.89 6.97 -12.09
C GLY A 205 10.08 8.03 -10.99
N SER A 206 9.00 8.54 -10.41
CA SER A 206 8.96 9.55 -9.34
C SER A 206 7.73 9.40 -8.49
N LEU A 207 7.64 10.09 -7.32
CA LEU A 207 6.42 10.12 -6.52
C LEU A 207 5.28 10.84 -7.25
N GLU A 208 5.60 11.83 -8.06
CA GLU A 208 4.62 12.51 -8.92
C GLU A 208 3.99 11.53 -9.93
N ASP A 209 4.80 10.74 -10.64
CA ASP A 209 4.29 9.75 -11.58
C ASP A 209 3.45 8.70 -10.86
N ALA A 210 3.91 8.20 -9.71
CA ALA A 210 3.18 7.24 -8.88
C ALA A 210 1.80 7.78 -8.45
N GLY A 211 1.75 9.01 -7.94
CA GLY A 211 0.51 9.63 -7.50
C GLY A 211 -0.48 9.86 -8.64
N ARG A 212 0.01 10.39 -9.76
CA ARG A 212 -0.81 10.57 -10.99
C ARG A 212 -1.35 9.25 -11.53
N GLU A 213 -0.53 8.19 -11.53
CA GLU A 213 -0.94 6.87 -12.01
C GLU A 213 -1.94 6.20 -11.06
N LEU A 214 -1.82 6.39 -9.73
CA LEU A 214 -2.81 5.94 -8.76
C LEU A 214 -4.17 6.59 -8.99
N ILE A 215 -4.21 7.92 -9.14
CA ILE A 215 -5.44 8.67 -9.44
C ILE A 215 -6.02 8.23 -10.80
N ALA A 216 -5.18 8.09 -11.82
CA ALA A 216 -5.63 7.63 -13.13
C ALA A 216 -6.23 6.22 -13.05
N ALA A 217 -5.60 5.29 -12.34
CA ALA A 217 -6.09 3.93 -12.15
C ALA A 217 -7.45 3.89 -11.43
N ALA A 218 -7.67 4.75 -10.43
CA ALA A 218 -8.95 4.86 -9.75
C ALA A 218 -10.03 5.43 -10.68
N ASN A 219 -9.70 6.42 -11.48
CA ASN A 219 -10.58 6.99 -12.50
C ASN A 219 -10.94 5.98 -13.60
N GLU A 220 -9.98 5.19 -14.08
CA GLU A 220 -10.20 4.11 -15.06
C GLU A 220 -11.10 3.01 -14.49
N ALA A 221 -10.99 2.71 -13.20
CA ALA A 221 -11.85 1.75 -12.52
C ALA A 221 -13.28 2.26 -12.26
N GLY A 222 -13.56 3.53 -12.62
CA GLY A 222 -14.89 4.12 -12.57
C GLY A 222 -15.00 5.44 -11.83
N GLY A 223 -14.00 5.87 -11.07
CA GLY A 223 -13.90 7.16 -10.39
C GLY A 223 -15.20 7.54 -9.67
N ARG A 224 -15.69 6.68 -8.79
CA ARG A 224 -17.00 6.84 -8.17
C ARG A 224 -17.05 7.93 -7.13
N ASP A 225 -15.90 8.26 -6.57
CA ASP A 225 -15.74 9.27 -5.53
C ASP A 225 -14.60 10.23 -5.85
N ASN A 226 -14.43 11.25 -5.02
CA ASN A 226 -13.25 12.10 -5.00
C ASN A 226 -12.03 11.25 -4.64
N ILE A 227 -10.89 11.52 -5.25
CA ILE A 227 -9.67 10.70 -5.11
C ILE A 227 -8.54 11.59 -4.66
N THR A 228 -8.12 11.44 -3.41
CA THR A 228 -7.03 12.23 -2.84
C THR A 228 -5.90 11.32 -2.39
N VAL A 229 -4.67 11.67 -2.77
CA VAL A 229 -3.45 10.90 -2.47
C VAL A 229 -2.32 11.83 -2.08
N ILE A 230 -1.65 11.53 -0.97
CA ILE A 230 -0.38 12.12 -0.57
C ILE A 230 0.67 11.00 -0.50
N LEU A 231 1.82 11.24 -1.09
CA LEU A 231 2.99 10.36 -1.01
C LEU A 231 4.17 11.14 -0.43
N PHE A 232 4.91 10.56 0.52
CA PHE A 232 6.15 11.15 0.99
C PHE A 232 7.17 10.08 1.36
N ARG A 233 8.44 10.37 1.06
CA ARG A 233 9.58 9.51 1.36
C ARG A 233 10.43 10.13 2.46
N VAL A 234 10.88 9.30 3.38
CA VAL A 234 11.81 9.72 4.43
C VAL A 234 13.18 9.10 4.21
N ASP A 235 14.24 9.88 4.48
CA ASP A 235 15.62 9.44 4.42
C ASP A 235 16.32 9.67 5.76
N ASP A 236 17.32 8.82 6.06
CA ASP A 236 18.20 9.02 7.20
C ASP A 236 19.27 10.06 6.84
N VAL A 237 19.24 11.18 7.52
CA VAL A 237 20.33 12.14 7.44
C VAL A 237 21.31 11.81 8.57
N GLY A 238 22.55 11.46 8.24
CA GLY A 238 23.65 11.49 9.20
C GLY A 238 23.71 12.85 9.88
N ALA A 239 24.21 12.95 11.12
CA ALA A 239 24.15 14.14 11.98
C ALA A 239 24.28 15.46 11.20
N PRO A 240 23.48 16.50 11.57
CA PRO A 240 23.20 17.63 10.71
C PRO A 240 24.45 18.48 10.44
N ASP A 241 24.83 18.59 9.17
CA ASP A 241 25.52 19.78 8.68
C ASP A 241 24.44 20.82 8.38
N GLY A 242 24.33 21.78 9.32
CA GLY A 242 23.79 23.12 9.17
C GLY A 242 22.50 23.33 8.39
N GLU A 243 21.49 23.79 9.12
CA GLU A 243 20.35 24.64 8.70
C GLU A 243 19.46 24.12 7.54
N ALA A 244 18.34 23.52 7.92
CA ALA A 244 17.22 23.35 7.01
C ALA A 244 16.54 24.73 6.78
N GLU A 245 16.62 25.25 5.57
CA GLU A 245 15.77 26.35 5.13
C GLU A 245 14.30 25.92 5.22
N SER A 246 13.56 26.57 6.09
CA SER A 246 12.11 26.43 6.14
C SER A 246 11.51 27.06 4.89
N VAL A 247 10.97 26.27 3.99
CA VAL A 247 10.15 26.75 2.89
C VAL A 247 8.84 27.28 3.48
N PRO A 248 8.45 28.56 3.25
CA PRO A 248 7.16 29.06 3.72
C PRO A 248 6.04 28.28 3.04
N GLY A 249 5.09 27.77 3.85
CA GLY A 249 3.91 27.09 3.34
C GLY A 249 3.05 28.02 2.48
N GLU A 250 3.00 27.77 1.19
CA GLU A 250 1.98 28.35 0.32
C GLU A 250 0.70 27.53 0.47
N THR A 251 -0.37 28.19 0.89
CA THR A 251 -1.72 27.65 0.76
C THR A 251 -2.04 27.66 -0.73
N ILE A 252 -2.00 26.49 -1.36
CA ILE A 252 -2.37 26.39 -2.77
C ILE A 252 -3.90 26.45 -2.84
N GLU A 253 -4.44 27.57 -3.34
CA GLU A 253 -5.81 27.63 -3.83
C GLU A 253 -5.86 26.76 -5.09
N TYR A 254 -6.56 25.64 -4.98
CA TYR A 254 -6.77 24.78 -6.13
C TYR A 254 -7.83 25.38 -7.04
N ASP A 255 -7.39 25.87 -8.21
CA ASP A 255 -8.29 26.19 -9.31
C ASP A 255 -9.00 24.88 -9.74
N THR A 256 -10.32 24.88 -9.57
CA THR A 256 -11.17 23.85 -10.15
C THR A 256 -10.99 23.88 -11.66
N TYR A 257 -10.39 22.82 -12.20
CA TYR A 257 -10.33 22.61 -13.63
C TYR A 257 -11.76 22.41 -14.17
N GLU A 258 -12.41 23.47 -14.62
CA GLU A 258 -13.61 23.37 -15.44
C GLU A 258 -13.22 22.75 -16.78
N GLY A 259 -13.34 21.44 -16.89
CA GLY A 259 -13.28 20.71 -18.15
C GLY A 259 -14.46 21.14 -19.01
N SER A 260 -14.19 21.93 -20.02
CA SER A 260 -15.13 22.28 -21.07
C SER A 260 -15.77 21.03 -21.66
N ALA A 261 -17.07 20.91 -21.51
CA ALA A 261 -17.87 19.88 -22.18
C ALA A 261 -17.70 20.00 -23.70
N PRO A 262 -17.47 18.90 -24.43
CA PRO A 262 -17.55 18.94 -25.89
C PRO A 262 -19.01 19.10 -26.32
N VAL A 263 -19.22 20.15 -27.09
CA VAL A 263 -20.46 20.46 -27.80
C VAL A 263 -20.85 19.26 -28.66
N ALA A 264 -22.09 18.80 -28.53
CA ALA A 264 -22.71 17.80 -29.37
C ALA A 264 -22.73 18.27 -30.82
N GLY A 265 -22.08 17.55 -31.69
CA GLY A 265 -22.18 17.65 -33.14
C GLY A 265 -22.72 16.34 -33.72
N ASP A 266 -23.90 16.45 -34.24
CA ASP A 266 -24.67 15.47 -34.97
C ASP A 266 -23.95 14.88 -36.20
N ALA A 267 -24.43 13.69 -36.62
CA ALA A 267 -24.26 13.01 -37.92
C ALA A 267 -23.05 12.03 -37.97
N THR A 268 -23.19 10.77 -38.26
CA THR A 268 -24.04 10.04 -39.20
C THR A 268 -23.80 8.55 -38.98
N GLU A 269 -24.88 7.86 -38.77
CA GLU A 269 -25.01 6.42 -38.97
C GLU A 269 -24.93 6.11 -40.45
N ALA A 270 -23.90 5.41 -40.93
CA ALA A 270 -24.01 4.54 -42.12
C ALA A 270 -22.69 3.78 -42.40
N ALA A 271 -22.87 2.53 -42.69
CA ALA A 271 -22.01 1.68 -43.50
C ALA A 271 -20.82 0.95 -42.84
N TYR A 272 -21.13 -0.18 -42.19
CA TYR A 272 -20.27 -1.33 -42.36
C TYR A 272 -21.09 -2.62 -42.51
N ARG A 273 -21.55 -2.85 -43.73
CA ARG A 273 -21.98 -4.18 -44.20
C ARG A 273 -21.21 -4.54 -45.47
N ARG A 274 -20.72 -5.77 -45.46
CA ARG A 274 -20.26 -6.57 -46.61
C ARG A 274 -18.85 -6.33 -47.10
N THR A 275 -18.07 -7.40 -46.92
CA THR A 275 -17.51 -8.28 -47.96
C THR A 275 -16.64 -9.28 -47.25
N GLY A 276 -16.76 -10.60 -47.26
CA GLY A 276 -16.80 -11.35 -48.49
C GLY A 276 -15.58 -12.26 -48.44
N THR A 277 -15.77 -13.48 -47.87
CA THR A 277 -14.78 -14.57 -47.82
C THR A 277 -14.31 -14.88 -49.25
N MET A 278 -13.03 -14.72 -49.54
CA MET A 278 -12.42 -15.23 -50.77
C MET A 278 -11.48 -16.38 -50.43
N ALA A 279 -11.92 -17.59 -50.74
CA ALA A 279 -11.13 -18.79 -50.68
C ALA A 279 -10.15 -18.84 -51.89
N LEU A 280 -8.87 -19.07 -51.59
CA LEU A 280 -7.87 -19.38 -52.61
C LEU A 280 -7.84 -20.90 -52.87
N PRO A 281 -7.69 -21.32 -54.16
CA PRO A 281 -7.74 -22.73 -54.51
C PRO A 281 -6.42 -23.44 -54.19
N ALA A 282 -6.56 -24.66 -53.69
CA ALA A 282 -5.46 -25.56 -53.40
C ALA A 282 -4.75 -26.04 -54.66
N VAL A 283 -3.47 -25.78 -54.78
CA VAL A 283 -2.59 -26.39 -55.78
C VAL A 283 -2.03 -27.69 -55.24
N LYS A 284 -2.36 -28.81 -55.92
CA LYS A 284 -1.74 -30.11 -55.67
C LYS A 284 -0.38 -30.18 -56.37
N PRO A 285 0.71 -30.48 -55.70
CA PRO A 285 1.95 -30.87 -56.38
C PRO A 285 1.89 -32.33 -56.81
N ARG A 286 2.09 -32.54 -58.08
CA ARG A 286 2.30 -33.84 -58.73
C ARG A 286 3.79 -34.18 -58.56
N ALA A 287 4.10 -35.18 -57.73
CA ALA A 287 5.44 -35.76 -57.60
C ALA A 287 5.62 -36.87 -58.61
N GLU A 288 6.57 -36.76 -59.50
CA GLU A 288 7.12 -37.89 -60.29
C GLU A 288 8.26 -38.52 -59.50
N PRO A 289 8.42 -39.83 -59.56
CA PRO A 289 9.47 -40.55 -58.81
C PRO A 289 10.83 -40.39 -59.48
N ILE A 290 11.78 -39.87 -58.76
CA ILE A 290 13.19 -39.86 -59.15
C ILE A 290 13.82 -41.16 -58.65
N GLU A 291 14.33 -42.03 -59.59
CA GLU A 291 15.14 -43.20 -59.25
C GLU A 291 16.50 -42.76 -58.66
N GLU A 292 16.78 -43.15 -57.44
CA GLU A 292 18.07 -42.95 -56.80
C GLU A 292 19.07 -44.04 -57.19
N PRO A 293 20.35 -43.67 -57.46
CA PRO A 293 21.39 -44.68 -57.70
C PRO A 293 21.83 -45.41 -56.41
N PRO A 294 22.36 -46.65 -56.50
CA PRO A 294 22.60 -47.47 -55.37
C PRO A 294 23.75 -46.93 -54.45
N VAL A 295 23.39 -46.64 -53.22
CA VAL A 295 24.30 -46.17 -52.16
C VAL A 295 25.17 -47.34 -51.71
N ARG A 296 26.51 -47.20 -51.90
CA ARG A 296 27.48 -48.10 -51.28
C ARG A 296 27.50 -47.92 -49.79
N THR A 297 27.05 -48.91 -49.02
CA THR A 297 27.07 -48.91 -47.56
C THR A 297 28.48 -49.08 -47.03
N ALA A 298 28.98 -48.06 -46.33
CA ALA A 298 30.22 -48.17 -45.55
C ALA A 298 29.97 -48.99 -44.27
N PRO A 299 30.95 -49.74 -43.75
CA PRO A 299 30.82 -50.55 -42.58
C PRO A 299 30.51 -49.69 -41.32
N PRO A 300 29.61 -50.16 -40.42
CA PRO A 300 29.19 -49.38 -39.26
C PRO A 300 30.38 -49.14 -38.30
N PRO A 301 30.47 -47.91 -37.70
CA PRO A 301 31.47 -47.60 -36.74
C PRO A 301 31.30 -48.44 -35.44
N PRO A 302 32.38 -48.72 -34.69
CA PRO A 302 32.28 -49.53 -33.47
C PRO A 302 31.36 -48.89 -32.44
N ARG A 303 30.37 -49.64 -32.02
CA ARG A 303 29.41 -49.24 -30.99
C ARG A 303 30.14 -48.99 -29.67
N ARG A 304 30.38 -47.69 -29.28
CA ARG A 304 30.78 -47.33 -27.92
C ARG A 304 29.66 -47.84 -26.95
N ARG A 305 30.01 -48.78 -26.07
CA ARG A 305 29.14 -49.21 -24.95
C ARG A 305 28.88 -47.99 -24.06
N ARG A 306 27.79 -47.29 -24.29
CA ARG A 306 27.27 -46.36 -23.30
C ARG A 306 26.90 -47.16 -22.04
N ARG A 307 27.60 -46.88 -20.92
CA ARG A 307 27.18 -47.37 -19.61
C ARG A 307 25.74 -46.90 -19.39
N ARG A 308 24.81 -47.82 -19.46
CA ARG A 308 23.40 -47.54 -19.15
C ARG A 308 23.33 -47.34 -17.64
N ILE A 309 23.06 -46.10 -17.19
CA ILE A 309 22.70 -45.87 -15.79
C ILE A 309 21.42 -46.68 -15.51
N PRO A 310 21.42 -47.54 -14.49
CA PRO A 310 20.25 -48.36 -14.20
C PRO A 310 19.03 -47.44 -13.92
N ALA A 311 17.89 -47.78 -14.50
CA ALA A 311 16.66 -46.99 -14.36
C ALA A 311 16.28 -46.73 -12.88
N ALA A 312 16.65 -47.67 -11.99
CA ALA A 312 16.51 -47.53 -10.55
C ALA A 312 17.31 -46.33 -9.99
N ALA A 313 18.53 -46.08 -10.49
CA ALA A 313 19.34 -44.94 -10.03
C ALA A 313 18.72 -43.61 -10.46
N ILE A 314 18.13 -43.53 -11.66
CA ILE A 314 17.43 -42.35 -12.15
C ILE A 314 16.18 -42.08 -11.31
N ALA A 315 15.41 -43.14 -10.95
CA ALA A 315 14.22 -43.03 -10.11
C ALA A 315 14.58 -42.54 -8.69
N VAL A 316 15.66 -43.05 -8.09
CA VAL A 316 16.12 -42.58 -6.76
C VAL A 316 16.53 -41.12 -6.80
N VAL A 317 17.27 -40.66 -7.83
CA VAL A 317 17.65 -39.27 -7.98
C VAL A 317 16.42 -38.39 -8.18
N ALA A 318 15.42 -38.82 -8.97
CA ALA A 318 14.18 -38.10 -9.18
C ALA A 318 13.36 -37.97 -7.88
N ILE A 319 13.24 -39.03 -7.09
CA ILE A 319 12.57 -39.01 -5.79
C ILE A 319 13.28 -38.07 -4.82
N LEU A 320 14.62 -38.12 -4.75
CA LEU A 320 15.39 -37.22 -3.90
C LEU A 320 15.23 -35.76 -4.34
N ALA A 321 15.19 -35.47 -5.64
CA ALA A 321 14.96 -34.13 -6.16
C ALA A 321 13.56 -33.59 -5.81
N ILE A 322 12.52 -34.47 -5.88
CA ILE A 322 11.15 -34.11 -5.48
C ILE A 322 11.07 -33.84 -3.97
N ILE A 323 11.72 -34.66 -3.15
CA ILE A 323 11.77 -34.48 -1.69
C ILE A 323 12.49 -33.16 -1.35
N LEU A 324 13.63 -32.90 -1.98
CA LEU A 324 14.38 -31.67 -1.77
C LEU A 324 13.61 -30.43 -2.23
N ALA A 325 12.91 -30.51 -3.38
CA ALA A 325 12.05 -29.43 -3.85
C ALA A 325 10.86 -29.20 -2.90
N GLY A 326 10.25 -30.27 -2.38
CA GLY A 326 9.18 -30.19 -1.38
C GLY A 326 9.65 -29.58 -0.06
N LEU A 327 10.81 -29.99 0.43
CA LEU A 327 11.42 -29.40 1.64
C LEU A 327 11.78 -27.93 1.43
N TRP A 328 12.30 -27.58 0.26
CA TRP A 328 12.65 -26.20 -0.08
C TRP A 328 11.41 -25.29 -0.17
N THR A 329 10.31 -25.76 -0.80
CA THR A 329 9.05 -25.01 -0.83
C THR A 329 8.40 -24.90 0.55
N ALA A 330 8.44 -25.98 1.35
CA ALA A 330 7.92 -25.97 2.71
C ALA A 330 8.71 -25.04 3.63
N SER A 331 10.04 -24.96 3.47
CA SER A 331 10.88 -24.02 4.26
C SER A 331 10.55 -22.55 3.96
N ARG A 332 10.06 -22.23 2.77
CA ARG A 332 9.65 -20.88 2.39
C ARG A 332 8.24 -20.49 2.87
N ALA A 333 7.47 -21.44 3.40
CA ALA A 333 6.14 -21.19 3.93
C ALA A 333 6.14 -20.79 5.42
N VAL A 334 7.30 -20.85 6.08
CA VAL A 334 7.45 -20.54 7.52
C VAL A 334 8.28 -19.29 7.73
N TYR A 335 7.95 -18.56 8.78
CA TYR A 335 8.59 -17.31 9.17
C TYR A 335 8.98 -17.36 10.65
N PHE A 336 9.95 -16.56 11.04
CA PHE A 336 10.29 -16.34 12.45
C PHE A 336 10.79 -14.93 12.66
N VAL A 337 10.70 -14.45 13.88
CA VAL A 337 11.27 -13.15 14.26
C VAL A 337 12.62 -13.41 14.92
N GLY A 338 13.59 -12.59 14.56
CA GLY A 338 14.94 -12.65 15.12
C GLY A 338 15.57 -11.27 15.13
N VAL A 339 16.82 -11.21 15.58
CA VAL A 339 17.61 -9.97 15.63
C VAL A 339 18.76 -10.08 14.62
N ASP A 340 18.86 -9.12 13.72
CA ASP A 340 19.99 -9.04 12.81
C ASP A 340 21.29 -8.81 13.60
N SER A 341 22.20 -9.76 13.48
CA SER A 341 23.47 -9.77 14.21
C SER A 341 24.40 -8.57 13.93
N LYS A 342 24.20 -7.90 12.79
CA LYS A 342 25.03 -6.75 12.38
C LYS A 342 24.45 -5.42 12.85
N SER A 343 23.15 -5.24 12.77
CA SER A 343 22.47 -3.97 13.04
C SER A 343 21.77 -3.94 14.41
N GLY A 344 21.53 -5.10 15.04
CA GLY A 344 20.75 -5.22 16.27
C GLY A 344 19.25 -4.97 16.07
N ILE A 345 18.78 -4.91 14.82
CA ILE A 345 17.40 -4.60 14.46
C ILE A 345 16.55 -5.87 14.52
N VAL A 346 15.35 -5.76 15.08
CA VAL A 346 14.34 -6.82 15.08
C VAL A 346 13.88 -7.04 13.64
N THR A 347 13.98 -8.28 13.15
CA THR A 347 13.78 -8.61 11.73
C THR A 347 12.93 -9.86 11.60
N VAL A 348 11.97 -9.86 10.67
CA VAL A 348 11.24 -11.04 10.24
C VAL A 348 12.06 -11.78 9.20
N TYR A 349 12.25 -13.06 9.39
CA TYR A 349 12.97 -13.92 8.47
C TYR A 349 12.02 -14.95 7.87
N GLN A 350 12.16 -15.20 6.58
CA GLN A 350 11.50 -16.29 5.87
C GLN A 350 12.43 -17.49 5.82
N GLY A 351 11.99 -18.65 6.29
CA GLY A 351 12.77 -19.87 6.29
C GLY A 351 12.89 -20.52 7.66
N LEU A 352 13.86 -21.40 7.81
CA LEU A 352 14.17 -22.10 9.05
C LEU A 352 15.35 -21.44 9.77
N PRO A 353 15.29 -21.24 11.10
CA PRO A 353 16.32 -20.51 11.87
C PRO A 353 17.60 -21.34 12.09
N TYR A 354 18.16 -21.86 11.01
CA TYR A 354 19.38 -22.69 11.06
C TYR A 354 20.40 -22.24 10.02
N ASP A 355 21.65 -22.18 10.43
CA ASP A 355 22.80 -22.03 9.55
C ASP A 355 23.47 -23.38 9.31
N LEU A 356 23.70 -23.71 8.05
CA LEU A 356 24.43 -24.91 7.64
C LEU A 356 25.94 -24.66 7.62
N PRO A 357 26.76 -25.71 7.70
CA PRO A 357 28.20 -25.62 7.44
C PRO A 357 28.47 -24.89 6.10
N LEU A 358 29.57 -24.19 6.00
CA LEU A 358 29.99 -23.38 4.83
C LEU A 358 29.26 -22.03 4.69
N GLY A 359 28.57 -21.54 5.74
CA GLY A 359 27.95 -20.22 5.76
C GLY A 359 26.66 -20.10 4.96
N ILE A 360 25.96 -21.21 4.75
CA ILE A 360 24.66 -21.25 4.07
C ILE A 360 23.55 -21.10 5.11
N SER A 361 22.84 -19.96 5.12
CA SER A 361 21.65 -19.76 5.96
C SER A 361 20.41 -20.31 5.27
N LEU A 362 19.56 -21.05 6.01
CA LEU A 362 18.28 -21.56 5.52
C LEU A 362 17.15 -20.53 5.64
N TYR A 363 17.49 -19.27 5.82
CA TYR A 363 16.56 -18.15 5.93
C TYR A 363 17.07 -16.92 5.20
N ALA A 364 16.15 -16.03 4.85
CA ALA A 364 16.41 -14.72 4.29
C ALA A 364 15.61 -13.66 5.04
N SER A 365 16.08 -12.43 5.11
CA SER A 365 15.31 -11.33 5.69
C SER A 365 14.09 -11.04 4.81
N ASP A 366 12.89 -11.02 5.41
CA ASP A 366 11.62 -10.68 4.75
C ASP A 366 11.22 -9.24 5.09
N TYR A 367 11.28 -8.85 6.38
CA TYR A 367 10.93 -7.52 6.83
C TYR A 367 11.85 -7.06 7.97
N ARG A 368 12.42 -5.86 7.86
CA ARG A 368 13.25 -5.24 8.89
C ARG A 368 12.48 -4.13 9.57
N SER A 369 12.34 -4.19 10.89
CA SER A 369 11.70 -3.12 11.66
C SER A 369 12.58 -1.87 11.77
N GLY A 370 11.98 -0.76 12.26
CA GLY A 370 12.74 0.40 12.71
C GLY A 370 13.31 0.25 14.14
N VAL A 371 12.98 -0.83 14.86
CA VAL A 371 13.25 -1.00 16.29
C VAL A 371 14.48 -1.86 16.56
N ARG A 372 15.41 -1.36 17.38
CA ARG A 372 16.54 -2.16 17.87
C ARG A 372 16.13 -2.98 19.09
N ILE A 373 16.67 -4.18 19.23
CA ILE A 373 16.37 -5.07 20.38
C ILE A 373 16.65 -4.41 21.74
N GLU A 374 17.56 -3.46 21.79
CA GLU A 374 17.88 -2.70 23.00
C GLU A 374 16.73 -1.82 23.47
N GLN A 375 15.91 -1.33 22.54
CA GLN A 375 14.72 -0.50 22.79
C GLN A 375 13.53 -1.33 23.28
N VAL A 376 13.57 -2.66 23.07
CA VAL A 376 12.53 -3.58 23.54
C VAL A 376 12.64 -3.80 25.06
N PRO A 377 11.55 -3.70 25.83
CA PRO A 377 11.55 -4.00 27.26
C PRO A 377 12.15 -5.38 27.56
N ALA A 378 13.02 -5.48 28.56
CA ALA A 378 13.78 -6.70 28.87
C ALA A 378 12.89 -7.95 29.04
N ALA A 379 11.70 -7.78 29.61
CA ALA A 379 10.72 -8.87 29.82
C ALA A 379 10.16 -9.46 28.51
N ARG A 380 10.26 -8.72 27.40
CA ARG A 380 9.69 -9.12 26.10
C ARG A 380 10.74 -9.50 25.06
N ARG A 381 12.02 -9.28 25.32
CA ARG A 381 13.11 -9.58 24.36
C ARG A 381 13.12 -11.04 23.93
N SER A 382 12.78 -11.96 24.84
CA SER A 382 12.70 -13.38 24.53
C SER A 382 11.69 -13.70 23.42
N THR A 383 10.58 -12.97 23.31
CA THR A 383 9.57 -13.15 22.27
C THR A 383 10.10 -12.87 20.85
N PHE A 384 11.14 -12.01 20.74
CA PHE A 384 11.78 -11.63 19.50
C PHE A 384 13.09 -12.36 19.21
N THR A 385 13.52 -13.23 20.14
CA THR A 385 14.74 -14.04 20.03
C THR A 385 14.49 -15.53 20.18
N ASP A 386 13.23 -15.98 20.34
CA ASP A 386 12.85 -17.38 20.51
C ASP A 386 12.91 -18.19 19.23
N HIS A 387 13.02 -17.51 18.06
CA HIS A 387 13.00 -18.09 16.72
C HIS A 387 11.82 -19.03 16.48
N LYS A 388 10.70 -18.79 17.15
CA LYS A 388 9.48 -19.59 17.01
C LYS A 388 8.93 -19.44 15.59
N LEU A 389 8.65 -20.57 14.95
CA LEU A 389 8.06 -20.57 13.61
C LEU A 389 6.61 -20.08 13.66
N ARG A 390 6.27 -19.19 12.73
CA ARG A 390 5.00 -18.48 12.63
C ARG A 390 4.51 -18.45 11.18
N SER A 391 3.27 -18.04 10.96
CA SER A 391 2.83 -17.59 9.64
C SER A 391 3.49 -16.23 9.31
N ARG A 392 3.46 -15.83 8.04
CA ARG A 392 3.98 -14.53 7.61
C ARG A 392 3.29 -13.39 8.36
N ASP A 393 1.97 -13.45 8.39
CA ASP A 393 1.14 -12.41 8.98
C ASP A 393 1.33 -12.32 10.50
N ASP A 394 1.42 -13.45 11.20
CA ASP A 394 1.69 -13.48 12.64
C ASP A 394 3.07 -12.89 12.97
N ALA A 395 4.10 -13.22 12.17
CA ALA A 395 5.44 -12.69 12.38
C ALA A 395 5.51 -11.18 12.09
N LYS A 396 4.86 -10.70 11.02
CA LYS A 396 4.78 -9.28 10.68
C LYS A 396 3.96 -8.50 11.69
N ASN A 397 2.78 -8.98 12.06
CA ASN A 397 1.93 -8.33 13.03
C ASN A 397 2.64 -8.15 14.37
N LEU A 398 3.40 -9.16 14.83
CA LEU A 398 4.20 -9.07 16.05
C LEU A 398 5.23 -7.93 15.99
N VAL A 399 5.88 -7.75 14.84
CA VAL A 399 6.88 -6.69 14.64
C VAL A 399 6.21 -5.33 14.46
N ILE A 400 5.09 -5.25 13.73
CA ILE A 400 4.30 -4.03 13.58
C ILE A 400 3.74 -3.56 14.94
N GLU A 401 3.26 -4.48 15.78
CA GLU A 401 2.82 -4.17 17.16
C GLU A 401 3.98 -3.60 18.00
N LEU A 402 5.19 -4.11 17.81
CA LEU A 402 6.39 -3.56 18.44
C LEU A 402 6.67 -2.13 17.94
N GLU A 403 6.58 -1.88 16.64
CA GLU A 403 6.78 -0.56 16.04
C GLU A 403 5.70 0.45 16.47
N ARG A 404 4.49 -0.01 16.76
CA ARG A 404 3.39 0.80 17.30
C ARG A 404 3.55 1.12 18.80
N GLY A 405 4.61 0.66 19.46
CA GLY A 405 4.78 0.83 20.90
C GLY A 405 3.73 0.11 21.76
N ARG A 406 2.89 -0.75 21.16
CA ARG A 406 1.83 -1.50 21.85
C ARG A 406 2.32 -2.75 22.56
N VAL A 407 3.57 -3.09 22.43
CA VAL A 407 4.18 -4.20 23.19
C VAL A 407 4.55 -3.70 24.58
N GLN A 408 3.55 -3.50 25.44
CA GLN A 408 3.69 -3.25 26.86
C GLN A 408 4.01 -4.53 27.64
#